data_99981db4369ff491262386c3bac51cf0
#
_entry.id   99981db4369ff491262386c3bac51cf0
#
_cell.length_a   1.000
_cell.length_b   1.000
_cell.length_c   1.000
_cell.angle_alpha   90.00
_cell.angle_beta   90.00
_cell.angle_gamma   90.00
#
_symmetry.space_group_name_H-M   'P 1'
#
loop_
_entity.id
_entity.type
_entity.pdbx_description
1 polymer ?
#
loop_
_entity_poly.entity_id
_entity_poly.type
_entity_poly.pdbx_seq_one_letter_code
_entity_poly.pdbx_strand_id
1 'polypeptide(L)'
;DDALAAPARIDVNWLLRSMFQSVPGRGGMPGSTGLLPPQWLDEEMVNAAVRAVGRTLQASLLSYGAPQGYLPLRKQLSMLLRQSTLIEVSPQQIVTTLGATQALDLIARTVIVPGDHVLVDEPCNGNLIKLIRLCGGVPIGVPRLADGPDVGALAQILGRHKVRAFFCNSTFHNPTGAGLSPKVAFAVVKLAVEHDFLIVEDDVYGDFFPGVRQTFAGLGDLEHVVYIGSFSKSLSASLRIGYIACGLQLLEPLIRLKLLTSVAVPGLISRVTSAFSANGTGIKNKVPLCIAII
;
A
#
# COMPACT_ATOMS: atom_id res chain seq x y z
N ASP A 1 10.30 28.77 38.00
CA ASP A 1 10.30 29.07 36.54
C ASP A 1 10.68 27.83 35.80
N ASP A 2 9.74 26.88 35.65
CA ASP A 2 9.86 25.76 34.74
C ASP A 2 9.48 26.23 33.34
N ALA A 3 10.47 26.71 32.60
CA ALA A 3 10.33 26.91 31.17
C ALA A 3 10.11 25.54 30.55
N LEU A 4 8.88 25.23 30.16
CA LEU A 4 8.54 24.09 29.30
C LEU A 4 9.42 24.12 28.08
N ALA A 5 10.43 23.26 28.04
CA ALA A 5 11.31 23.10 26.90
C ALA A 5 10.46 22.80 25.68
N ALA A 6 10.57 23.62 24.63
CA ALA A 6 9.88 23.37 23.36
C ALA A 6 10.15 21.93 22.92
N PRO A 7 9.15 21.19 22.45
CA PRO A 7 9.32 19.81 22.05
C PRO A 7 10.44 19.73 21.02
N ALA A 8 11.45 18.92 21.30
CA ALA A 8 12.58 18.70 20.40
C ALA A 8 12.04 18.31 19.02
N ARG A 9 12.38 19.06 17.96
CA ARG A 9 12.02 18.71 16.59
C ARG A 9 12.71 17.38 16.27
N ILE A 10 11.93 16.29 16.25
CA ILE A 10 12.46 14.99 15.86
C ILE A 10 12.90 15.09 14.40
N ASP A 11 14.20 14.91 14.16
CA ASP A 11 14.72 14.76 12.80
C ASP A 11 14.25 13.40 12.25
N VAL A 12 13.17 13.46 11.50
CA VAL A 12 12.56 12.25 10.92
C VAL A 12 13.49 11.58 9.89
N ASN A 13 14.42 12.32 9.27
CA ASN A 13 15.42 11.72 8.38
C ASN A 13 16.42 10.87 9.18
N TRP A 14 16.83 11.37 10.34
CA TRP A 14 17.65 10.59 11.26
C TRP A 14 16.90 9.36 11.77
N LEU A 15 15.63 9.51 12.16
CA LEU A 15 14.80 8.39 12.62
C LEU A 15 14.64 7.32 11.53
N LEU A 16 14.34 7.71 10.29
CA LEU A 16 14.24 6.79 9.17
C LEU A 16 15.56 6.08 8.88
N ARG A 17 16.67 6.82 8.86
CA ARG A 17 18.01 6.21 8.70
C ARG A 17 18.28 5.21 9.80
N SER A 18 17.98 5.53 11.05
CA SER A 18 18.18 4.64 12.20
C SER A 18 17.32 3.36 12.07
N MET A 19 16.05 3.49 11.65
CA MET A 19 15.18 2.34 11.45
C MET A 19 15.69 1.38 10.36
N PHE A 20 16.19 1.91 9.24
CA PHE A 20 16.67 1.08 8.12
C PHE A 20 18.14 0.65 8.28
N GLN A 21 18.94 1.33 9.10
CA GLN A 21 20.32 0.98 9.42
C GLN A 21 20.44 0.03 10.63
N SER A 22 19.35 -0.28 11.31
CA SER A 22 19.33 -1.25 12.40
C SER A 22 19.65 -2.64 11.86
N VAL A 23 20.93 -3.01 11.95
CA VAL A 23 21.39 -4.36 11.64
C VAL A 23 20.73 -5.33 12.62
N PRO A 24 20.18 -6.47 12.17
CA PRO A 24 19.68 -7.50 13.07
C PRO A 24 20.73 -7.85 14.13
N GLY A 25 20.39 -7.70 15.41
CA GLY A 25 21.28 -7.99 16.55
C GLY A 25 21.88 -6.77 17.28
N ARG A 26 21.69 -5.55 16.81
CA ARG A 26 22.08 -4.32 17.55
C ARG A 26 20.85 -3.57 18.03
N GLY A 27 20.38 -3.87 19.23
CA GLY A 27 19.66 -2.97 20.13
C GLY A 27 18.33 -2.32 19.70
N GLY A 28 17.71 -2.72 18.56
CA GLY A 28 16.40 -2.23 18.18
C GLY A 28 15.28 -3.03 18.84
N MET A 29 14.21 -2.37 19.27
CA MET A 29 13.03 -3.08 19.77
C MET A 29 12.45 -3.98 18.65
N PRO A 30 12.16 -5.27 18.93
CA PRO A 30 11.45 -6.12 17.98
C PRO A 30 10.15 -5.46 17.54
N GLY A 31 9.90 -5.44 16.21
CA GLY A 31 8.69 -4.84 15.64
C GLY A 31 8.81 -3.38 15.22
N SER A 32 9.86 -2.64 15.61
CA SER A 32 10.03 -1.20 15.27
C SER A 32 10.06 -0.92 13.76
N THR A 33 10.42 -1.90 12.93
CA THR A 33 10.47 -1.79 11.46
C THR A 33 9.17 -2.22 10.77
N GLY A 34 8.20 -2.75 11.52
CA GLY A 34 6.96 -3.32 10.96
C GLY A 34 7.23 -4.51 10.02
N LEU A 35 8.33 -5.24 10.20
CA LEU A 35 8.66 -6.47 9.49
C LEU A 35 8.39 -7.66 10.38
N LEU A 36 7.92 -8.76 9.78
CA LEU A 36 7.78 -10.03 10.46
C LEU A 36 9.16 -10.63 10.76
N PRO A 37 9.28 -11.42 11.85
CA PRO A 37 10.46 -12.23 12.09
C PRO A 37 10.75 -13.12 10.87
N PRO A 38 12.01 -13.25 10.42
CA PRO A 38 12.34 -14.05 9.23
C PRO A 38 11.84 -15.49 9.29
N GLN A 39 11.83 -16.10 10.47
CA GLN A 39 11.36 -17.47 10.68
C GLN A 39 9.85 -17.67 10.42
N TRP A 40 9.08 -16.58 10.30
CA TRP A 40 7.65 -16.61 9.97
C TRP A 40 7.40 -16.50 8.46
N LEU A 41 8.42 -16.15 7.70
CA LEU A 41 8.37 -16.07 6.24
C LEU A 41 8.86 -17.40 5.65
N ASP A 42 8.31 -17.79 4.50
CA ASP A 42 8.66 -19.02 3.81
C ASP A 42 9.86 -18.81 2.89
N GLU A 43 11.06 -18.81 3.49
CA GLU A 43 12.32 -18.63 2.76
C GLU A 43 12.54 -19.75 1.74
N GLU A 44 12.20 -20.99 2.08
CA GLU A 44 12.40 -22.15 1.18
C GLU A 44 11.55 -22.01 -0.09
N MET A 45 10.31 -21.55 0.05
CA MET A 45 9.43 -21.31 -1.09
C MET A 45 9.94 -20.16 -1.97
N VAL A 46 10.42 -19.06 -1.37
CA VAL A 46 11.03 -17.95 -2.13
C VAL A 46 12.26 -18.47 -2.90
N ASN A 47 13.14 -19.22 -2.25
CA ASN A 47 14.33 -19.81 -2.87
C ASN A 47 13.97 -20.80 -3.98
N ALA A 48 12.92 -21.61 -3.81
CA ALA A 48 12.43 -22.52 -4.84
C ALA A 48 11.90 -21.76 -6.06
N ALA A 49 11.13 -20.70 -5.84
CA ALA A 49 10.62 -19.84 -6.91
C ALA A 49 11.77 -19.15 -7.69
N VAL A 50 12.79 -18.65 -6.98
CA VAL A 50 14.00 -18.07 -7.62
C VAL A 50 14.70 -19.09 -8.51
N ARG A 51 14.92 -20.31 -7.99
CA ARG A 51 15.57 -21.40 -8.78
C ARG A 51 14.72 -21.82 -9.99
N ALA A 52 13.41 -21.93 -9.82
CA ALA A 52 12.51 -22.32 -10.91
C ALA A 52 12.50 -21.27 -12.04
N VAL A 53 12.39 -20.01 -11.66
CA VAL A 53 12.41 -18.89 -12.61
C VAL A 53 13.79 -18.78 -13.28
N GLY A 54 14.88 -18.92 -12.55
CA GLY A 54 16.24 -18.88 -13.08
C GLY A 54 16.51 -19.91 -14.20
N ARG A 55 15.88 -21.09 -14.11
CA ARG A 55 16.00 -22.14 -15.15
C ARG A 55 15.23 -21.80 -16.44
N THR A 56 14.22 -20.95 -16.37
CA THR A 56 13.34 -20.62 -17.52
C THR A 56 13.62 -19.24 -18.10
N LEU A 57 14.45 -18.44 -17.43
CA LEU A 57 14.80 -17.08 -17.82
C LEU A 57 15.89 -17.06 -18.92
N GLN A 58 15.54 -17.36 -20.14
CA GLN A 58 16.44 -17.17 -21.28
C GLN A 58 16.78 -15.66 -21.47
N ALA A 59 16.82 -15.16 -22.68
CA ALA A 59 17.16 -13.77 -23.04
C ALA A 59 16.36 -12.66 -22.31
N SER A 60 15.30 -12.99 -21.57
CA SER A 60 14.45 -12.01 -20.87
C SER A 60 15.15 -11.31 -19.68
N LEU A 61 16.31 -11.79 -19.23
CA LEU A 61 17.15 -11.07 -18.26
C LEU A 61 17.88 -9.87 -18.83
N LEU A 62 18.01 -9.81 -20.17
CA LEU A 62 18.75 -8.76 -20.88
C LEU A 62 17.84 -7.63 -21.38
N SER A 63 16.55 -7.69 -21.10
CA SER A 63 15.56 -6.70 -21.54
C SER A 63 14.76 -6.14 -20.39
N TYR A 64 14.25 -4.91 -20.56
CA TYR A 64 13.32 -4.32 -19.62
C TYR A 64 12.00 -5.11 -19.54
N GLY A 65 11.39 -5.12 -18.35
CA GLY A 65 10.03 -5.59 -18.18
C GLY A 65 9.00 -4.65 -18.83
N ALA A 66 7.75 -5.12 -18.97
CA ALA A 66 6.67 -4.26 -19.41
C ALA A 66 6.44 -3.11 -18.40
N PRO A 67 6.28 -1.85 -18.85
CA PRO A 67 6.07 -0.71 -17.95
C PRO A 67 4.90 -0.88 -17.00
N GLN A 68 3.78 -1.42 -17.49
CA GLN A 68 2.62 -1.72 -16.65
C GLN A 68 2.87 -2.88 -15.68
N GLY A 69 3.78 -3.80 -16.02
CA GLY A 69 4.13 -4.98 -15.24
C GLY A 69 3.84 -6.29 -15.95
N TYR A 70 4.41 -7.37 -15.44
CA TYR A 70 4.32 -8.72 -15.97
C TYR A 70 2.88 -9.23 -16.02
N LEU A 71 2.35 -9.49 -17.22
CA LEU A 71 0.93 -9.83 -17.43
C LEU A 71 0.46 -11.06 -16.64
N PRO A 72 1.22 -12.18 -16.57
CA PRO A 72 0.80 -13.31 -15.74
C PRO A 72 0.61 -12.96 -14.26
N LEU A 73 1.49 -12.13 -13.68
CA LEU A 73 1.33 -11.64 -12.31
C LEU A 73 0.07 -10.77 -12.18
N ARG A 74 -0.19 -9.86 -13.11
CA ARG A 74 -1.39 -9.02 -13.10
C ARG A 74 -2.69 -9.83 -13.19
N LYS A 75 -2.70 -10.94 -13.96
CA LYS A 75 -3.82 -11.88 -13.99
C LYS A 75 -4.04 -12.57 -12.65
N GLN A 76 -2.97 -12.99 -11.98
CA GLN A 76 -3.06 -13.60 -10.65
C GLN A 76 -3.53 -12.59 -9.59
N LEU A 77 -3.05 -11.34 -9.65
CA LEU A 77 -3.49 -10.26 -8.77
C LEU A 77 -4.99 -9.97 -8.93
N SER A 78 -5.49 -9.94 -10.17
CA SER A 78 -6.93 -9.77 -10.44
C SER A 78 -7.76 -10.86 -9.77
N MET A 79 -7.34 -12.14 -9.89
CA MET A 79 -8.02 -13.25 -9.22
C MET A 79 -7.90 -13.17 -7.68
N LEU A 80 -6.74 -12.83 -7.17
CA LEU A 80 -6.49 -12.69 -5.72
C LEU A 80 -7.38 -11.61 -5.12
N LEU A 81 -7.45 -10.44 -5.74
CA LEU A 81 -8.28 -9.31 -5.30
C LEU A 81 -9.76 -9.69 -5.26
N ARG A 82 -10.25 -10.34 -6.32
CA ARG A 82 -11.63 -10.84 -6.33
C ARG A 82 -11.93 -11.79 -5.18
N GLN A 83 -10.99 -12.72 -4.88
CA GLN A 83 -11.19 -13.73 -3.85
C GLN A 83 -11.06 -13.20 -2.42
N SER A 84 -10.18 -12.22 -2.18
CA SER A 84 -9.84 -11.76 -0.82
C SER A 84 -10.49 -10.45 -0.42
N THR A 85 -10.95 -9.65 -1.38
CA THR A 85 -11.48 -8.30 -1.15
C THR A 85 -12.76 -8.00 -1.93
N LEU A 86 -13.22 -8.93 -2.79
CA LEU A 86 -14.34 -8.74 -3.69
C LEU A 86 -14.15 -7.60 -4.71
N ILE A 87 -12.93 -7.14 -4.91
CA ILE A 87 -12.62 -6.12 -5.91
C ILE A 87 -12.67 -6.76 -7.31
N GLU A 88 -13.60 -6.32 -8.13
CA GLU A 88 -13.69 -6.70 -9.55
C GLU A 88 -12.76 -5.79 -10.38
N VAL A 89 -11.61 -6.33 -10.76
CA VAL A 89 -10.59 -5.59 -11.52
C VAL A 89 -10.03 -6.42 -12.65
N SER A 90 -9.92 -5.83 -13.84
CA SER A 90 -9.25 -6.48 -14.97
C SER A 90 -7.72 -6.39 -14.82
N PRO A 91 -6.97 -7.34 -15.37
CA PRO A 91 -5.51 -7.25 -15.38
C PRO A 91 -4.96 -5.98 -16.05
N GLN A 92 -5.74 -5.33 -16.93
CA GLN A 92 -5.41 -4.07 -17.57
C GLN A 92 -5.46 -2.87 -16.62
N GLN A 93 -6.21 -2.95 -15.55
CA GLN A 93 -6.34 -1.91 -14.53
C GLN A 93 -5.31 -2.05 -13.39
N ILE A 94 -4.37 -3.00 -13.51
CA ILE A 94 -3.33 -3.24 -12.50
C ILE A 94 -1.97 -2.77 -13.03
N VAL A 95 -1.26 -2.00 -12.21
CA VAL A 95 0.13 -1.55 -12.44
C VAL A 95 1.02 -2.08 -11.33
N THR A 96 2.06 -2.83 -11.64
CA THR A 96 3.03 -3.29 -10.63
C THR A 96 4.01 -2.18 -10.26
N THR A 97 4.48 -2.16 -9.01
CA THR A 97 5.36 -1.12 -8.47
C THR A 97 6.50 -1.73 -7.63
N LEU A 98 7.51 -0.93 -7.32
CA LEU A 98 8.60 -1.28 -6.40
C LEU A 98 8.15 -1.13 -4.92
N GLY A 99 7.15 -1.96 -4.54
CA GLY A 99 6.46 -1.90 -3.26
C GLY A 99 5.44 -0.76 -3.17
N ALA A 100 4.69 -0.72 -2.05
CA ALA A 100 3.66 0.29 -1.81
C ALA A 100 4.21 1.72 -1.73
N THR A 101 5.45 1.91 -1.30
CA THR A 101 6.08 3.24 -1.24
C THR A 101 6.13 3.91 -2.60
N GLN A 102 6.51 3.16 -3.66
CA GLN A 102 6.47 3.70 -5.01
C GLN A 102 5.02 3.88 -5.50
N ALA A 103 4.11 2.98 -5.13
CA ALA A 103 2.71 3.14 -5.47
C ALA A 103 2.14 4.46 -4.92
N LEU A 104 2.39 4.76 -3.65
CA LEU A 104 1.99 6.01 -3.01
C LEU A 104 2.63 7.23 -3.68
N ASP A 105 3.93 7.17 -4.02
CA ASP A 105 4.63 8.27 -4.71
C ASP A 105 4.05 8.54 -6.10
N LEU A 106 3.83 7.49 -6.89
CA LEU A 106 3.24 7.61 -8.22
C LEU A 106 1.82 8.20 -8.16
N ILE A 107 0.98 7.73 -7.23
CA ILE A 107 -0.39 8.23 -7.07
C ILE A 107 -0.36 9.69 -6.60
N ALA A 108 0.41 10.01 -5.56
CA ALA A 108 0.50 11.37 -5.03
C ALA A 108 0.92 12.37 -6.11
N ARG A 109 1.98 12.06 -6.89
CA ARG A 109 2.44 12.90 -8.00
C ARG A 109 1.47 12.99 -9.17
N THR A 110 0.61 11.98 -9.35
CA THR A 110 -0.36 11.96 -10.44
C THR A 110 -1.59 12.80 -10.08
N VAL A 111 -2.04 12.75 -8.81
CA VAL A 111 -3.33 13.34 -8.44
C VAL A 111 -3.23 14.68 -7.71
N ILE A 112 -2.12 14.97 -7.01
CA ILE A 112 -1.97 16.18 -6.21
C ILE A 112 -1.40 17.32 -7.06
N VAL A 113 -2.09 18.46 -7.04
CA VAL A 113 -1.59 19.72 -7.55
C VAL A 113 -1.21 20.62 -6.37
N PRO A 114 -0.15 21.45 -6.47
CA PRO A 114 0.22 22.36 -5.38
C PRO A 114 -0.95 23.20 -4.87
N GLY A 115 -1.15 23.17 -3.54
CA GLY A 115 -2.28 23.82 -2.87
C GLY A 115 -3.49 22.93 -2.61
N ASP A 116 -3.57 21.73 -3.19
CA ASP A 116 -4.69 20.81 -2.94
C ASP A 116 -4.73 20.36 -1.47
N HIS A 117 -5.92 20.34 -0.88
CA HIS A 117 -6.16 19.70 0.40
C HIS A 117 -6.23 18.18 0.22
N VAL A 118 -5.45 17.46 1.02
CA VAL A 118 -5.34 15.99 0.98
C VAL A 118 -5.60 15.43 2.36
N LEU A 119 -6.60 14.57 2.49
CA LEU A 119 -6.93 13.92 3.75
C LEU A 119 -6.00 12.74 4.03
N VAL A 120 -5.70 12.54 5.31
CA VAL A 120 -4.97 11.38 5.83
C VAL A 120 -5.62 10.89 7.11
N ASP A 121 -5.51 9.60 7.43
CA ASP A 121 -5.88 9.10 8.77
C ASP A 121 -5.06 9.82 9.85
N GLU A 122 -5.64 10.08 11.01
CA GLU A 122 -4.95 10.65 12.18
C GLU A 122 -5.15 9.74 13.41
N PRO A 123 -4.07 9.10 13.88
CA PRO A 123 -2.67 9.17 13.42
C PRO A 123 -2.42 8.43 12.09
N CYS A 124 -1.32 8.76 11.40
CA CYS A 124 -0.87 8.04 10.21
C CYS A 124 0.66 7.98 10.11
N ASN A 125 1.14 7.28 9.09
CA ASN A 125 2.57 7.20 8.78
C ASN A 125 3.13 8.58 8.40
N GLY A 126 4.08 9.11 9.19
CA GLY A 126 4.69 10.42 8.95
C GLY A 126 5.37 10.59 7.58
N ASN A 127 5.76 9.49 6.91
CA ASN A 127 6.31 9.55 5.55
C ASN A 127 5.25 9.93 4.52
N LEU A 128 4.00 9.52 4.72
CA LEU A 128 2.89 9.90 3.86
C LEU A 128 2.65 11.41 3.92
N ILE A 129 2.62 12.00 5.13
CA ILE A 129 2.49 13.45 5.31
C ILE A 129 3.60 14.20 4.57
N LYS A 130 4.85 13.72 4.67
CA LYS A 130 5.98 14.33 3.96
C LYS A 130 5.85 14.21 2.46
N LEU A 131 5.44 13.05 1.96
CA LEU A 131 5.22 12.82 0.53
C LEU A 131 4.16 13.79 -0.03
N ILE A 132 3.02 13.94 0.66
CA ILE A 132 1.96 14.88 0.27
C ILE A 132 2.51 16.31 0.19
N ARG A 133 3.27 16.74 1.21
CA ARG A 133 3.90 18.06 1.22
C ARG A 133 4.94 18.25 0.12
N LEU A 134 5.72 17.21 -0.20
CA LEU A 134 6.66 17.23 -1.32
C LEU A 134 5.98 17.39 -2.68
N CYS A 135 4.75 16.90 -2.82
CA CYS A 135 3.90 17.13 -3.98
C CYS A 135 3.20 18.50 -3.96
N GLY A 136 3.40 19.31 -2.92
CA GLY A 136 2.77 20.63 -2.75
C GLY A 136 1.37 20.57 -2.13
N GLY A 137 0.89 19.40 -1.71
CA GLY A 137 -0.41 19.24 -1.05
C GLY A 137 -0.42 19.70 0.40
N VAL A 138 -1.59 20.06 0.90
CA VAL A 138 -1.87 20.46 2.27
C VAL A 138 -2.56 19.31 2.99
N PRO A 139 -1.86 18.51 3.84
CA PRO A 139 -2.46 17.40 4.54
C PRO A 139 -3.40 17.86 5.66
N ILE A 140 -4.59 17.24 5.75
CA ILE A 140 -5.58 17.43 6.81
C ILE A 140 -5.86 16.06 7.45
N GLY A 141 -5.73 15.94 8.77
CA GLY A 141 -6.01 14.73 9.53
C GLY A 141 -7.51 14.47 9.68
N VAL A 142 -7.93 13.24 9.46
CA VAL A 142 -9.26 12.70 9.79
C VAL A 142 -9.08 11.74 10.96
N PRO A 143 -9.70 11.97 12.14
CA PRO A 143 -9.55 11.07 13.28
C PRO A 143 -9.87 9.62 12.92
N ARG A 144 -9.02 8.69 13.35
CA ARG A 144 -9.22 7.26 13.15
C ARG A 144 -9.86 6.63 14.38
N LEU A 145 -11.02 6.03 14.19
CA LEU A 145 -11.75 5.25 15.21
C LEU A 145 -11.45 3.75 15.05
N ALA A 146 -11.98 2.94 15.96
CA ALA A 146 -11.74 1.49 15.98
C ALA A 146 -12.24 0.77 14.74
N ASP A 147 -13.26 1.28 14.07
CA ASP A 147 -13.94 0.68 12.93
C ASP A 147 -13.80 1.51 11.63
N GLY A 148 -12.90 2.48 11.60
CA GLY A 148 -12.60 3.27 10.41
C GLY A 148 -12.38 4.75 10.70
N PRO A 149 -12.28 5.60 9.66
CA PRO A 149 -12.23 7.06 9.82
C PRO A 149 -13.51 7.59 10.47
N ASP A 150 -13.40 8.68 11.25
CA ASP A 150 -14.56 9.40 11.79
C ASP A 150 -15.33 10.08 10.65
N VAL A 151 -16.46 9.49 10.28
CA VAL A 151 -17.33 9.99 9.19
C VAL A 151 -17.89 11.36 9.50
N GLY A 152 -18.18 11.67 10.78
CA GLY A 152 -18.70 12.97 11.18
C GLY A 152 -17.65 14.07 11.02
N ALA A 153 -16.41 13.83 11.47
CA ALA A 153 -15.30 14.73 11.28
C ALA A 153 -14.97 14.91 9.79
N LEU A 154 -14.98 13.81 9.03
CA LEU A 154 -14.78 13.84 7.58
C LEU A 154 -15.81 14.76 6.88
N ALA A 155 -17.09 14.59 7.18
CA ALA A 155 -18.16 15.43 6.61
C ALA A 155 -18.00 16.92 6.96
N GLN A 156 -17.56 17.23 8.20
CA GLN A 156 -17.28 18.62 8.59
C GLN A 156 -16.11 19.23 7.81
N ILE A 157 -15.05 18.45 7.55
CA ILE A 157 -13.90 18.91 6.75
C ILE A 157 -14.34 19.17 5.30
N LEU A 158 -15.10 18.25 4.71
CA LEU A 158 -15.62 18.37 3.34
C LEU A 158 -16.56 19.59 3.17
N GLY A 159 -17.29 19.96 4.21
CA GLY A 159 -18.11 21.19 4.19
C GLY A 159 -17.30 22.50 4.20
N ARG A 160 -15.99 22.45 4.51
CA ARG A 160 -15.10 23.63 4.59
C ARG A 160 -14.04 23.67 3.51
N HIS A 161 -13.65 22.53 2.96
CA HIS A 161 -12.54 22.38 2.04
C HIS A 161 -12.92 21.54 0.83
N LYS A 162 -12.53 21.99 -0.35
CA LYS A 162 -12.50 21.12 -1.52
C LYS A 162 -11.30 20.18 -1.37
N VAL A 163 -11.57 18.88 -1.27
CA VAL A 163 -10.57 17.84 -1.03
C VAL A 163 -10.23 17.16 -2.34
N ARG A 164 -8.96 16.88 -2.59
CA ARG A 164 -8.48 16.18 -3.78
C ARG A 164 -8.45 14.67 -3.62
N ALA A 165 -7.93 14.20 -2.49
CA ALA A 165 -7.80 12.79 -2.19
C ALA A 165 -7.81 12.52 -0.69
N PHE A 166 -8.15 11.28 -0.30
CA PHE A 166 -8.05 10.75 1.05
C PHE A 166 -7.15 9.51 1.05
N PHE A 167 -5.98 9.59 1.65
CA PHE A 167 -5.07 8.47 1.84
C PHE A 167 -5.34 7.80 3.18
N CYS A 168 -5.72 6.53 3.16
CA CYS A 168 -6.12 5.79 4.37
C CYS A 168 -5.73 4.31 4.30
N ASN A 169 -5.68 3.65 5.48
CA ASN A 169 -5.51 2.21 5.56
C ASN A 169 -6.87 1.54 5.85
N SER A 170 -7.19 0.44 5.17
CA SER A 170 -8.41 -0.34 5.45
C SER A 170 -8.22 -1.44 6.48
N THR A 171 -7.12 -2.20 6.39
CA THR A 171 -6.87 -3.38 7.21
C THR A 171 -5.65 -3.18 8.11
N PHE A 172 -5.79 -3.49 9.40
CA PHE A 172 -4.72 -3.34 10.39
C PHE A 172 -4.01 -1.99 10.29
N HIS A 173 -4.79 -0.93 10.49
CA HIS A 173 -4.33 0.45 10.34
C HIS A 173 -3.03 0.74 11.12
N ASN A 174 -2.06 1.30 10.46
CA ASN A 174 -0.79 1.69 11.06
C ASN A 174 -0.87 3.17 11.56
N PRO A 175 -0.80 3.45 12.90
CA PRO A 175 -0.26 2.57 13.95
C PRO A 175 -1.30 1.93 14.87
N THR A 176 -2.61 2.11 14.67
CA THR A 176 -3.62 1.77 15.70
C THR A 176 -4.05 0.31 15.69
N GLY A 177 -3.77 -0.46 14.62
CA GLY A 177 -4.30 -1.81 14.44
C GLY A 177 -5.80 -1.86 14.10
N ALA A 178 -6.48 -0.72 14.01
CA ALA A 178 -7.91 -0.63 13.74
C ALA A 178 -8.28 -1.21 12.36
N GLY A 179 -9.51 -1.69 12.25
CA GLY A 179 -10.07 -2.20 11.01
C GLY A 179 -10.94 -1.19 10.26
N LEU A 180 -11.75 -1.74 9.33
CA LEU A 180 -12.75 -0.98 8.57
C LEU A 180 -14.09 -1.74 8.62
N SER A 181 -15.12 -1.13 9.15
CA SER A 181 -16.47 -1.70 9.12
C SER A 181 -17.18 -1.42 7.80
N PRO A 182 -18.10 -2.30 7.35
CA PRO A 182 -18.87 -2.07 6.13
C PRO A 182 -19.67 -0.76 6.17
N LYS A 183 -20.19 -0.40 7.33
CA LYS A 183 -20.96 0.85 7.55
C LYS A 183 -20.10 2.09 7.29
N VAL A 184 -18.91 2.13 7.88
CA VAL A 184 -17.98 3.26 7.70
C VAL A 184 -17.45 3.28 6.27
N ALA A 185 -17.07 2.13 5.70
CA ALA A 185 -16.62 2.05 4.33
C ALA A 185 -17.65 2.62 3.35
N PHE A 186 -18.90 2.20 3.48
CA PHE A 186 -20.00 2.70 2.63
C PHE A 186 -20.20 4.22 2.78
N ALA A 187 -20.18 4.73 4.02
CA ALA A 187 -20.35 6.16 4.26
C ALA A 187 -19.22 7.01 3.64
N VAL A 188 -17.97 6.53 3.76
CA VAL A 188 -16.80 7.23 3.19
C VAL A 188 -16.84 7.19 1.65
N VAL A 189 -17.15 6.04 1.04
CA VAL A 189 -17.28 5.92 -0.43
C VAL A 189 -18.40 6.84 -0.94
N LYS A 190 -19.55 6.89 -0.24
CA LYS A 190 -20.64 7.82 -0.58
C LYS A 190 -20.17 9.25 -0.57
N LEU A 191 -19.47 9.70 0.47
CA LEU A 191 -18.90 11.03 0.56
C LEU A 191 -17.87 11.31 -0.55
N ALA A 192 -17.07 10.31 -0.95
CA ALA A 192 -16.11 10.45 -2.03
C ALA A 192 -16.80 10.74 -3.37
N VAL A 193 -17.90 10.06 -3.65
CA VAL A 193 -18.73 10.31 -4.85
C VAL A 193 -19.42 11.68 -4.78
N GLU A 194 -20.04 12.02 -3.63
CA GLU A 194 -20.77 13.29 -3.45
C GLU A 194 -19.88 14.52 -3.55
N HIS A 195 -18.62 14.43 -3.08
CA HIS A 195 -17.66 15.54 -3.04
C HIS A 195 -16.56 15.44 -4.09
N ASP A 196 -16.60 14.44 -4.98
CA ASP A 196 -15.66 14.22 -6.08
C ASP A 196 -14.19 14.20 -5.62
N PHE A 197 -13.88 13.37 -4.62
CA PHE A 197 -12.50 13.12 -4.20
C PHE A 197 -12.11 11.65 -4.36
N LEU A 198 -10.81 11.39 -4.52
CA LEU A 198 -10.26 10.06 -4.69
C LEU A 198 -9.90 9.44 -3.33
N ILE A 199 -10.33 8.21 -3.06
CA ILE A 199 -9.83 7.41 -1.94
C ILE A 199 -8.59 6.67 -2.41
N VAL A 200 -7.47 6.81 -1.71
CA VAL A 200 -6.23 6.04 -1.91
C VAL A 200 -6.08 5.06 -0.76
N GLU A 201 -6.48 3.83 -1.02
CA GLU A 201 -6.55 2.75 -0.04
C GLU A 201 -5.24 1.98 0.02
N ASP A 202 -4.50 2.10 1.13
CA ASP A 202 -3.27 1.35 1.40
C ASP A 202 -3.60 0.10 2.23
N ASP A 203 -3.57 -1.07 1.60
CA ASP A 203 -3.90 -2.36 2.20
C ASP A 203 -2.69 -3.31 2.28
N VAL A 204 -1.51 -2.78 2.65
CA VAL A 204 -0.25 -3.53 2.71
C VAL A 204 -0.23 -4.64 3.76
N TYR A 205 -1.13 -4.62 4.73
CA TYR A 205 -1.30 -5.65 5.75
C TYR A 205 -2.46 -6.60 5.45
N GLY A 206 -3.19 -6.39 4.38
CA GLY A 206 -4.38 -7.16 4.03
C GLY A 206 -4.16 -8.66 3.91
N ASP A 207 -2.98 -9.10 3.47
CA ASP A 207 -2.64 -10.52 3.34
C ASP A 207 -2.63 -11.28 4.68
N PHE A 208 -2.59 -10.57 5.82
CA PHE A 208 -2.67 -11.16 7.16
C PHE A 208 -4.10 -11.37 7.65
N PHE A 209 -5.08 -10.80 6.97
CA PHE A 209 -6.48 -10.96 7.36
C PHE A 209 -7.01 -12.34 6.94
N PRO A 210 -7.62 -13.10 7.86
CA PRO A 210 -8.15 -14.44 7.56
C PRO A 210 -9.45 -14.33 6.78
N GLY A 211 -9.45 -14.72 5.52
CA GLY A 211 -10.64 -14.75 4.67
C GLY A 211 -10.88 -13.49 3.85
N VAL A 212 -12.13 -13.18 3.58
CA VAL A 212 -12.55 -11.99 2.82
C VAL A 212 -12.59 -10.79 3.77
N ARG A 213 -11.89 -9.72 3.39
CA ARG A 213 -11.82 -8.49 4.19
C ARG A 213 -12.57 -7.34 3.56
N GLN A 214 -13.04 -6.44 4.41
CA GLN A 214 -13.68 -5.21 4.00
C GLN A 214 -12.64 -4.21 3.46
N THR A 215 -12.90 -3.65 2.28
CA THR A 215 -12.10 -2.60 1.65
C THR A 215 -13.02 -1.52 1.08
N PHE A 216 -12.50 -0.32 0.85
CA PHE A 216 -13.26 0.72 0.13
C PHE A 216 -13.47 0.33 -1.32
N ALA A 217 -12.44 -0.21 -1.99
CA ALA A 217 -12.50 -0.63 -3.38
C ALA A 217 -13.42 -1.84 -3.61
N GLY A 218 -13.68 -2.67 -2.60
CA GLY A 218 -14.63 -3.78 -2.68
C GLY A 218 -16.09 -3.37 -2.56
N LEU A 219 -16.38 -2.18 -2.00
CA LEU A 219 -17.71 -1.59 -1.93
C LEU A 219 -17.96 -0.53 -3.00
N GLY A 220 -16.94 0.19 -3.38
CA GLY A 220 -17.00 1.23 -4.40
C GLY A 220 -16.60 0.70 -5.76
N ASP A 221 -16.30 1.64 -6.64
CA ASP A 221 -15.68 1.36 -7.93
C ASP A 221 -14.23 1.88 -7.93
N LEU A 222 -13.47 1.49 -8.94
CA LEU A 222 -12.11 1.98 -9.10
C LEU A 222 -12.04 3.37 -9.77
N GLU A 223 -13.16 4.03 -10.01
CA GLU A 223 -13.22 5.42 -10.46
C GLU A 223 -12.94 6.38 -9.32
N HIS A 224 -13.48 6.08 -8.12
CA HIS A 224 -13.28 6.88 -6.91
C HIS A 224 -12.32 6.23 -5.89
N VAL A 225 -11.88 4.99 -6.11
CA VAL A 225 -10.96 4.30 -5.20
C VAL A 225 -9.76 3.77 -5.97
N VAL A 226 -8.57 4.10 -5.51
CA VAL A 226 -7.31 3.48 -5.92
C VAL A 226 -6.84 2.56 -4.82
N TYR A 227 -6.67 1.28 -5.14
CA TYR A 227 -6.23 0.27 -4.20
C TYR A 227 -4.74 -0.02 -4.36
N ILE A 228 -4.02 -0.09 -3.24
CA ILE A 228 -2.59 -0.42 -3.16
C ILE A 228 -2.41 -1.70 -2.37
N GLY A 229 -1.75 -2.68 -2.98
CA GLY A 229 -1.30 -3.89 -2.32
C GLY A 229 0.22 -4.05 -2.39
N SER A 230 0.78 -4.88 -1.50
CA SER A 230 2.22 -5.14 -1.46
C SER A 230 2.55 -6.49 -0.85
N PHE A 231 3.54 -7.16 -1.42
CA PHE A 231 4.10 -8.40 -0.91
C PHE A 231 5.30 -8.20 0.04
N SER A 232 5.65 -6.94 0.33
CA SER A 232 6.82 -6.64 1.18
C SER A 232 6.68 -7.11 2.62
N LYS A 233 5.45 -7.21 3.14
CA LYS A 233 5.18 -7.64 4.51
C LYS A 233 4.86 -9.12 4.60
N SER A 234 4.17 -9.67 3.61
CA SER A 234 3.65 -11.03 3.60
C SER A 234 4.58 -12.07 2.94
N LEU A 235 5.42 -11.65 1.99
CA LEU A 235 6.30 -12.53 1.25
C LEU A 235 7.79 -12.23 1.52
N SER A 236 8.25 -11.07 1.08
CA SER A 236 9.65 -10.66 1.25
C SER A 236 9.81 -9.16 1.04
N ALA A 237 10.39 -8.50 2.03
CA ALA A 237 10.70 -7.08 1.93
C ALA A 237 11.77 -6.77 0.86
N SER A 238 12.68 -7.71 0.59
CA SER A 238 13.78 -7.54 -0.38
C SER A 238 13.30 -7.62 -1.83
N LEU A 239 12.22 -8.33 -2.12
CA LEU A 239 11.67 -8.43 -3.47
C LEU A 239 11.07 -7.11 -3.96
N ARG A 240 10.74 -6.18 -3.07
CA ARG A 240 10.25 -4.84 -3.42
C ARG A 240 9.15 -4.88 -4.47
N ILE A 241 8.10 -5.66 -4.26
CA ILE A 241 6.97 -5.72 -5.20
C ILE A 241 5.67 -5.30 -4.54
N GLY A 242 4.98 -4.40 -5.21
CA GLY A 242 3.64 -3.94 -4.90
C GLY A 242 2.84 -3.74 -6.18
N TYR A 243 1.63 -3.27 -6.04
CA TYR A 243 0.77 -2.98 -7.19
C TYR A 243 -0.30 -1.95 -6.84
N ILE A 244 -0.79 -1.31 -7.90
CA ILE A 244 -1.93 -0.38 -7.89
C ILE A 244 -3.04 -1.03 -8.70
N ALA A 245 -4.27 -1.04 -8.19
CA ALA A 245 -5.48 -1.28 -8.96
C ALA A 245 -6.29 0.01 -9.00
N CYS A 246 -6.64 0.49 -10.20
CA CYS A 246 -7.27 1.79 -10.38
C CYS A 246 -8.20 1.84 -11.59
N GLY A 247 -9.00 2.89 -11.67
CA GLY A 247 -9.82 3.20 -12.84
C GLY A 247 -8.96 3.51 -14.08
N LEU A 248 -9.55 3.32 -15.26
CA LEU A 248 -8.84 3.49 -16.54
C LEU A 248 -8.31 4.92 -16.74
N GLN A 249 -8.99 5.92 -16.15
CA GLN A 249 -8.61 7.33 -16.23
C GLN A 249 -7.24 7.64 -15.59
N LEU A 250 -6.81 6.85 -14.59
CA LEU A 250 -5.51 7.02 -13.92
C LEU A 250 -4.40 6.16 -14.52
N LEU A 251 -4.75 5.16 -15.31
CA LEU A 251 -3.80 4.15 -15.77
C LEU A 251 -2.65 4.75 -16.61
N GLU A 252 -3.00 5.50 -17.65
CA GLU A 252 -2.01 6.10 -18.55
C GLU A 252 -1.12 7.14 -17.86
N PRO A 253 -1.64 8.08 -17.04
CA PRO A 253 -0.82 8.98 -16.23
C PRO A 253 0.17 8.25 -15.31
N LEU A 254 -0.28 7.19 -14.61
CA LEU A 254 0.57 6.39 -13.72
C LEU A 254 1.67 5.65 -14.48
N ILE A 255 1.36 5.04 -15.63
CA ILE A 255 2.34 4.34 -16.45
C ILE A 255 3.37 5.33 -17.00
N ARG A 256 2.95 6.50 -17.48
CA ARG A 256 3.82 7.55 -18.00
C ARG A 256 4.79 8.04 -16.92
N LEU A 257 4.29 8.34 -15.72
CA LEU A 257 5.14 8.78 -14.59
C LEU A 257 6.11 7.66 -14.19
N LYS A 258 5.65 6.40 -14.14
CA LYS A 258 6.50 5.26 -13.85
C LYS A 258 7.62 5.07 -14.87
N LEU A 259 7.34 5.26 -16.17
CA LEU A 259 8.36 5.23 -17.21
C LEU A 259 9.45 6.26 -16.99
N LEU A 260 9.09 7.47 -16.55
CA LEU A 260 10.04 8.54 -16.27
C LEU A 260 10.88 8.30 -15.01
N THR A 261 10.37 7.55 -14.02
CA THR A 261 11.00 7.41 -12.71
C THR A 261 11.71 6.08 -12.48
N SER A 262 11.22 5.00 -13.07
CA SER A 262 11.73 3.65 -12.80
C SER A 262 11.64 2.67 -13.98
N VAL A 263 11.11 3.11 -15.12
CA VAL A 263 10.88 2.32 -16.34
C VAL A 263 9.91 1.15 -16.08
N ALA A 264 10.35 0.12 -15.35
CA ALA A 264 9.57 -1.08 -15.07
C ALA A 264 10.04 -1.74 -13.76
N VAL A 265 9.20 -2.59 -13.19
CA VAL A 265 9.64 -3.54 -12.15
C VAL A 265 10.51 -4.62 -12.79
N PRO A 266 11.64 -5.02 -12.18
CA PRO A 266 12.52 -6.04 -12.74
C PRO A 266 11.75 -7.32 -13.09
N GLY A 267 11.97 -7.84 -14.32
CA GLY A 267 11.26 -8.99 -14.83
C GLY A 267 11.47 -10.25 -13.99
N LEU A 268 12.69 -10.45 -13.47
CA LEU A 268 13.00 -11.54 -12.54
C LEU A 268 12.07 -11.52 -11.31
N ILE A 269 12.00 -10.36 -10.64
CA ILE A 269 11.20 -10.20 -9.41
C ILE A 269 9.72 -10.47 -9.69
N SER A 270 9.19 -9.90 -10.77
CA SER A 270 7.79 -10.10 -11.15
C SER A 270 7.46 -11.57 -11.45
N ARG A 271 8.38 -12.33 -12.05
CA ARG A 271 8.23 -13.76 -12.33
C ARG A 271 8.35 -14.61 -11.07
N VAL A 272 9.30 -14.30 -10.17
CA VAL A 272 9.44 -14.97 -8.87
C VAL A 272 8.15 -14.81 -8.06
N THR A 273 7.61 -13.59 -7.98
CA THR A 273 6.36 -13.32 -7.27
C THR A 273 5.17 -14.05 -7.91
N SER A 274 5.11 -14.09 -9.25
CA SER A 274 4.08 -14.85 -9.98
C SER A 274 4.17 -16.36 -9.71
N ALA A 275 5.37 -16.94 -9.71
CA ALA A 275 5.59 -18.36 -9.42
C ALA A 275 5.19 -18.70 -7.97
N PHE A 276 5.47 -17.80 -7.03
CA PHE A 276 5.04 -17.93 -5.64
C PHE A 276 3.51 -17.89 -5.51
N SER A 277 2.86 -16.89 -6.08
CA SER A 277 1.41 -16.71 -6.00
C SER A 277 0.61 -17.84 -6.67
N ALA A 278 1.17 -18.50 -7.69
CA ALA A 278 0.54 -19.63 -8.37
C ALA A 278 0.47 -20.89 -7.48
N ASN A 279 1.43 -21.06 -6.57
CA ASN A 279 1.52 -22.26 -5.71
C ASN A 279 0.60 -22.19 -4.48
N GLY A 280 -0.05 -21.05 -4.21
CA GLY A 280 -1.17 -20.89 -3.29
C GLY A 280 -0.94 -21.18 -1.79
N THR A 281 0.26 -21.58 -1.37
CA THR A 281 0.51 -22.21 -0.07
C THR A 281 1.27 -21.36 0.96
N GLY A 282 1.85 -20.20 0.57
CA GLY A 282 2.83 -19.53 1.44
C GLY A 282 2.24 -18.71 2.59
N ILE A 283 1.16 -18.01 2.35
CA ILE A 283 0.65 -17.02 3.31
C ILE A 283 -0.44 -17.60 4.22
N LYS A 284 -1.31 -18.45 3.69
CA LYS A 284 -2.49 -18.95 4.43
C LYS A 284 -2.18 -19.78 5.68
N ASN A 285 -1.06 -20.52 5.70
CA ASN A 285 -0.72 -21.40 6.83
C ASN A 285 -0.05 -20.66 8.01
N LYS A 286 0.43 -19.43 7.85
CA LYS A 286 1.13 -18.65 8.89
C LYS A 286 0.34 -17.48 9.45
N VAL A 287 -0.80 -17.14 8.85
CA VAL A 287 -1.67 -16.02 9.26
C VAL A 287 -2.13 -16.09 10.72
N PRO A 288 -2.53 -17.26 11.29
CA PRO A 288 -2.97 -17.30 12.69
C PRO A 288 -1.89 -16.86 13.70
N LEU A 289 -0.60 -17.08 13.38
CA LEU A 289 0.51 -16.64 14.24
C LEU A 289 0.79 -15.14 14.12
N CYS A 290 0.53 -14.54 12.96
CA CYS A 290 0.80 -13.13 12.71
C CYS A 290 -0.23 -12.21 13.41
N ILE A 291 -1.49 -12.63 13.51
CA ILE A 291 -2.58 -11.84 14.13
C ILE A 291 -2.37 -11.65 15.64
N ALA A 292 -1.64 -12.55 16.30
CA ALA A 292 -1.39 -12.46 17.73
C ALA A 292 -0.34 -11.40 18.14
N ILE A 293 0.28 -10.69 17.18
CA ILE A 293 1.45 -9.83 17.42
C ILE A 293 1.26 -8.40 16.85
N ILE A 294 0.25 -8.17 16.02
CA ILE A 294 -0.17 -6.82 15.59
C ILE A 294 -1.23 -6.30 16.56
#